data_f1cf4d51b922b9d13db7dceac128b4af
#
_entry.id   f1cf4d51b922b9d13db7dceac128b4af
#
_cell.length_a   1.000
_cell.length_b   1.000
_cell.length_c   1.000
_cell.angle_alpha   90.00
_cell.angle_beta   90.00
_cell.angle_gamma   90.00
#
_symmetry.space_group_name_H-M   'P 1'
#
loop_
_entity.id
_entity.type
_entity.pdbx_description
1 polymer ?
#
loop_
_entity_poly.entity_id
_entity_poly.type
_entity_poly.pdbx_seq_one_letter_code
_entity_poly.pdbx_strand_id
1 'polypeptide(L)'
;MKLYRFSPAVVVATLGLAGCSDQSGPATPASTQLPVHAQISQYGTSRHVVLFAAERVPADFRERVSRLGGSVEASLDSIGVAAVTGLTEAAAAELAAESGIQRVEPDVVMTVPDDHVEAADAASAALASPDATASPSAAQFYPRQWNMRAVFADQAWAAGRLGSRDVVVAILDTGIDYLHPDLVGLVDLERSKSFVPEEDAAVAARFPGRLPISDLQWHGTAVASIVASNATLLAGVNRYVTLIAVKTTDSTFQTTLGRLLSGIVYAADQGVDVINLSRGGTFDKSQNRGILAAFERAVNYAFRRGALFVTIADNDGADLDHNGDGVKLPCEVANAVCVSGTGPTAAVGINGPWTNVDASAPYSAFGRSVIDVAAPSGTGNPGQFRRVWLPCTTTTTATTGAPACRTGPAPRLAQGAGTSFAAPHVAGLAALLVAQLGHGNPALIRARILQSADDLGQPGMDPFYGRGRINIARALGVNAEGQEEKP
;
A
#
# COMPACT_ATOMS: atom_id res chain seq x y z
N MET A 1 77.01 -52.66 16.42
CA MET A 1 77.29 -51.21 16.37
C MET A 1 76.68 -50.72 15.09
N LYS A 2 75.48 -50.16 15.13
CA LYS A 2 74.76 -49.64 13.95
C LYS A 2 74.55 -48.15 14.16
N LEU A 3 75.18 -47.33 13.33
CA LEU A 3 75.01 -45.89 13.23
C LEU A 3 73.65 -45.52 12.58
N TYR A 4 72.88 -44.76 13.25
CA TYR A 4 71.70 -44.10 12.64
C TYR A 4 72.00 -42.62 12.38
N ARG A 5 71.84 -42.23 11.11
CA ARG A 5 71.95 -40.84 10.64
C ARG A 5 70.60 -40.16 10.88
N PHE A 6 70.62 -39.00 11.53
CA PHE A 6 69.47 -38.08 11.59
C PHE A 6 69.66 -37.01 10.53
N SER A 7 68.62 -36.84 9.69
CA SER A 7 68.48 -35.67 8.80
C SER A 7 67.62 -34.61 9.50
N PRO A 8 67.93 -33.32 9.41
CA PRO A 8 67.12 -32.26 9.97
C PRO A 8 66.00 -31.89 9.04
N ALA A 9 64.76 -31.88 9.54
CA ALA A 9 63.59 -31.31 8.87
C ALA A 9 63.56 -29.78 9.08
N VAL A 10 63.52 -29.05 7.97
CA VAL A 10 63.31 -27.61 7.97
C VAL A 10 61.83 -27.34 8.14
N VAL A 11 61.43 -26.71 9.24
CA VAL A 11 60.07 -26.20 9.43
C VAL A 11 60.05 -24.77 8.91
N VAL A 12 59.31 -24.56 7.83
CA VAL A 12 58.96 -23.22 7.33
C VAL A 12 57.70 -22.78 8.04
N ALA A 13 57.78 -21.83 8.93
CA ALA A 13 56.63 -21.18 9.55
C ALA A 13 56.13 -20.07 8.63
N THR A 14 54.99 -20.26 8.00
CA THR A 14 54.24 -19.21 7.30
C THR A 14 53.41 -18.45 8.33
N LEU A 15 53.77 -17.20 8.60
CA LEU A 15 52.92 -16.24 9.32
C LEU A 15 51.72 -15.87 8.39
N GLY A 16 50.56 -16.36 8.76
CA GLY A 16 49.30 -15.88 8.21
C GLY A 16 48.91 -14.57 8.90
N LEU A 17 48.91 -13.48 8.15
CA LEU A 17 48.24 -12.23 8.53
C LEU A 17 46.73 -12.45 8.50
N ALA A 18 46.14 -12.57 9.67
CA ALA A 18 44.67 -12.51 9.81
C ALA A 18 44.25 -11.05 9.68
N GLY A 19 43.81 -10.67 8.50
CA GLY A 19 43.05 -9.44 8.28
C GLY A 19 41.63 -9.60 8.81
N CYS A 20 41.31 -8.91 9.89
CA CYS A 20 39.94 -8.70 10.32
C CYS A 20 39.24 -7.80 9.29
N SER A 21 38.41 -8.39 8.44
CA SER A 21 37.38 -7.66 7.68
C SER A 21 36.04 -7.84 8.37
N ASP A 22 35.70 -6.90 9.25
CA ASP A 22 34.34 -6.71 9.71
C ASP A 22 33.51 -6.21 8.50
N GLN A 23 32.91 -7.11 7.78
CA GLN A 23 31.82 -6.83 6.82
C GLN A 23 30.55 -7.53 7.29
N SER A 24 29.92 -6.95 8.29
CA SER A 24 28.50 -7.20 8.58
C SER A 24 27.62 -6.26 7.75
N GLY A 25 27.71 -6.37 6.43
CA GLY A 25 26.66 -5.91 5.55
C GLY A 25 25.47 -6.86 5.66
N PRO A 26 24.21 -6.40 5.49
CA PRO A 26 23.07 -7.31 5.46
C PRO A 26 23.31 -8.36 4.37
N ALA A 27 23.12 -9.63 4.73
CA ALA A 27 23.26 -10.74 3.81
C ALA A 27 22.31 -10.51 2.62
N THR A 28 22.87 -10.40 1.42
CA THR A 28 22.10 -10.36 0.18
C THR A 28 21.31 -11.67 0.10
N PRO A 29 19.96 -11.64 0.02
CA PRO A 29 19.19 -12.86 -0.19
C PRO A 29 19.64 -13.49 -1.52
N ALA A 30 19.84 -14.79 -1.54
CA ALA A 30 20.13 -15.51 -2.75
C ALA A 30 19.00 -15.25 -3.77
N SER A 31 19.36 -14.66 -4.91
CA SER A 31 18.47 -14.42 -6.04
C SER A 31 17.96 -15.77 -6.59
N THR A 32 16.85 -16.25 -6.06
CA THR A 32 15.99 -17.16 -6.79
C THR A 32 15.19 -16.29 -7.75
N GLN A 33 15.53 -16.35 -9.03
CA GLN A 33 14.71 -15.77 -10.10
C GLN A 33 13.31 -16.41 -9.99
N LEU A 34 12.38 -15.68 -9.38
CA LEU A 34 10.96 -16.02 -9.46
C LEU A 34 10.48 -15.65 -10.87
N PRO A 35 9.63 -16.47 -11.49
CA PRO A 35 9.12 -16.15 -12.81
C PRO A 35 8.35 -14.81 -12.74
N VAL A 36 8.76 -13.87 -13.57
CA VAL A 36 8.06 -12.59 -13.82
C VAL A 36 6.77 -12.95 -14.55
N HIS A 37 5.72 -13.21 -13.78
CA HIS A 37 4.37 -13.29 -14.32
C HIS A 37 3.45 -12.59 -13.32
N ALA A 38 2.89 -11.43 -13.71
CA ALA A 38 1.53 -11.16 -13.29
C ALA A 38 0.79 -12.46 -13.64
N GLN A 39 0.24 -13.17 -12.66
CA GLN A 39 -0.59 -14.32 -12.99
C GLN A 39 -1.75 -13.75 -13.82
N ILE A 40 -1.61 -13.82 -15.15
CA ILE A 40 -2.70 -13.66 -16.10
C ILE A 40 -3.58 -14.86 -15.81
N SER A 41 -4.38 -14.77 -14.74
CA SER A 41 -5.41 -15.75 -14.53
C SER A 41 -6.46 -15.49 -15.59
N GLN A 42 -6.82 -16.53 -16.30
CA GLN A 42 -7.83 -16.60 -17.33
C GLN A 42 -9.23 -16.24 -16.77
N TYR A 43 -9.45 -14.97 -16.44
CA TYR A 43 -10.78 -14.43 -16.64
C TYR A 43 -10.90 -14.28 -18.16
N GLY A 44 -11.86 -14.98 -18.74
CA GLY A 44 -11.98 -15.23 -20.15
C GLY A 44 -11.46 -14.08 -21.03
N THR A 45 -10.78 -14.45 -22.10
CA THR A 45 -10.13 -13.68 -23.16
C THR A 45 -10.97 -12.54 -23.78
N SER A 46 -12.04 -12.09 -23.11
CA SER A 46 -13.04 -11.15 -23.62
C SER A 46 -12.99 -9.75 -22.98
N ARG A 47 -12.12 -9.53 -21.98
CA ARG A 47 -11.99 -8.22 -21.30
C ARG A 47 -10.71 -7.53 -21.76
N HIS A 48 -10.81 -6.26 -22.13
CA HIS A 48 -9.66 -5.49 -22.62
C HIS A 48 -9.69 -4.07 -22.08
N VAL A 49 -8.50 -3.46 -21.96
CA VAL A 49 -8.31 -2.03 -21.75
C VAL A 49 -7.83 -1.41 -23.06
N VAL A 50 -8.56 -0.41 -23.52
CA VAL A 50 -8.29 0.31 -24.78
C VAL A 50 -7.69 1.67 -24.47
N LEU A 51 -6.51 1.95 -25.03
CA LEU A 51 -5.86 3.24 -24.96
C LEU A 51 -6.03 3.99 -26.27
N PHE A 52 -6.44 5.24 -26.19
CA PHE A 52 -6.57 6.12 -27.34
C PHE A 52 -5.30 6.94 -27.52
N ALA A 53 -4.98 7.28 -28.79
CA ALA A 53 -3.84 8.13 -29.12
C ALA A 53 -4.02 9.56 -28.53
N ALA A 54 -5.26 10.05 -28.52
CA ALA A 54 -5.64 11.24 -27.77
C ALA A 54 -6.00 10.88 -26.33
N GLU A 55 -5.76 11.79 -25.36
CA GLU A 55 -6.23 11.61 -23.97
C GLU A 55 -7.75 11.84 -23.88
N ARG A 56 -8.52 11.22 -24.77
CA ARG A 56 -9.97 11.32 -24.84
C ARG A 56 -10.56 10.10 -25.53
N VAL A 57 -11.65 9.58 -24.99
CA VAL A 57 -12.45 8.54 -25.64
C VAL A 57 -13.35 9.16 -26.70
N PRO A 58 -13.36 8.67 -27.96
CA PRO A 58 -14.26 9.16 -29.01
C PRO A 58 -15.72 8.91 -28.65
N ALA A 59 -16.62 9.85 -29.01
CA ALA A 59 -18.04 9.75 -28.67
C ALA A 59 -18.74 8.53 -29.32
N ASP A 60 -18.27 8.08 -30.49
CA ASP A 60 -18.79 6.92 -31.24
C ASP A 60 -18.18 5.58 -30.78
N PHE A 61 -17.25 5.60 -29.80
CA PHE A 61 -16.51 4.41 -29.39
C PHE A 61 -17.45 3.28 -28.88
N ARG A 62 -18.51 3.64 -28.15
CA ARG A 62 -19.48 2.64 -27.67
C ARG A 62 -20.17 1.89 -28.82
N GLU A 63 -20.51 2.58 -29.90
CA GLU A 63 -21.11 1.99 -31.10
C GLU A 63 -20.10 1.11 -31.84
N ARG A 64 -18.83 1.54 -31.91
CA ARG A 64 -17.74 0.75 -32.53
C ARG A 64 -17.54 -0.57 -31.79
N VAL A 65 -17.43 -0.56 -30.47
CA VAL A 65 -17.31 -1.77 -29.65
C VAL A 65 -18.53 -2.67 -29.80
N SER A 66 -19.75 -2.10 -29.83
CA SER A 66 -21.00 -2.86 -29.98
C SER A 66 -21.07 -3.60 -31.34
N ARG A 67 -20.57 -2.98 -32.43
CA ARG A 67 -20.52 -3.63 -33.75
C ARG A 67 -19.58 -4.85 -33.77
N LEU A 68 -18.56 -4.85 -32.89
CA LEU A 68 -17.63 -5.96 -32.71
C LEU A 68 -18.13 -7.01 -31.70
N GLY A 69 -19.37 -6.87 -31.20
CA GLY A 69 -20.00 -7.81 -30.27
C GLY A 69 -19.64 -7.58 -28.80
N GLY A 70 -18.91 -6.50 -28.48
CA GLY A 70 -18.52 -6.13 -27.13
C GLY A 70 -19.40 -5.05 -26.49
N SER A 71 -19.07 -4.69 -25.27
CA SER A 71 -19.64 -3.58 -24.54
C SER A 71 -18.60 -2.78 -23.75
N VAL A 72 -18.82 -1.47 -23.61
CA VAL A 72 -17.96 -0.58 -22.82
C VAL A 72 -18.44 -0.60 -21.38
N GLU A 73 -17.62 -1.12 -20.47
CA GLU A 73 -17.87 -1.12 -19.02
C GLU A 73 -17.56 0.22 -18.39
N ALA A 74 -16.40 0.79 -18.74
CA ALA A 74 -15.99 2.10 -18.25
C ALA A 74 -15.38 2.94 -19.39
N SER A 75 -15.73 4.23 -19.41
CA SER A 75 -15.11 5.23 -20.28
C SER A 75 -14.43 6.26 -19.38
N LEU A 76 -13.10 6.32 -19.46
CA LEU A 76 -12.25 7.22 -18.69
C LEU A 76 -11.77 8.34 -19.63
N ASP A 77 -12.73 9.20 -20.00
CA ASP A 77 -12.54 10.23 -21.03
C ASP A 77 -11.39 11.19 -20.71
N SER A 78 -11.20 11.50 -19.42
CA SER A 78 -10.17 12.41 -18.93
C SER A 78 -8.74 11.90 -19.11
N ILE A 79 -8.57 10.62 -19.40
CA ILE A 79 -7.25 9.98 -19.61
C ILE A 79 -7.16 9.20 -20.94
N GLY A 80 -8.22 9.22 -21.75
CA GLY A 80 -8.29 8.51 -23.03
C GLY A 80 -8.10 7.00 -22.88
N VAL A 81 -8.83 6.39 -21.92
CA VAL A 81 -8.82 4.95 -21.66
C VAL A 81 -10.25 4.44 -21.54
N ALA A 82 -10.52 3.23 -22.04
CA ALA A 82 -11.78 2.56 -21.81
C ALA A 82 -11.56 1.10 -21.42
N ALA A 83 -12.41 0.58 -20.52
CA ALA A 83 -12.51 -0.84 -20.24
C ALA A 83 -13.67 -1.43 -21.04
N VAL A 84 -13.43 -2.52 -21.76
CA VAL A 84 -14.41 -3.19 -22.64
C VAL A 84 -14.47 -4.67 -22.30
N THR A 85 -15.63 -5.28 -22.53
CA THR A 85 -15.88 -6.71 -22.34
C THR A 85 -16.62 -7.30 -23.52
N GLY A 86 -16.58 -8.65 -23.66
CA GLY A 86 -17.30 -9.37 -24.70
C GLY A 86 -16.61 -9.43 -26.05
N LEU A 87 -15.39 -8.88 -26.20
CA LEU A 87 -14.61 -8.97 -27.44
C LEU A 87 -13.92 -10.34 -27.53
N THR A 88 -13.99 -10.97 -28.71
CA THR A 88 -13.10 -12.08 -29.07
C THR A 88 -11.70 -11.54 -29.36
N GLU A 89 -10.68 -12.40 -29.38
CA GLU A 89 -9.32 -12.01 -29.79
C GLU A 89 -9.28 -11.38 -31.19
N ALA A 90 -10.05 -11.93 -32.15
CA ALA A 90 -10.16 -11.37 -33.48
C ALA A 90 -10.79 -9.97 -33.49
N ALA A 91 -11.86 -9.76 -32.72
CA ALA A 91 -12.51 -8.45 -32.57
C ALA A 91 -11.61 -7.44 -31.86
N ALA A 92 -10.84 -7.87 -30.86
CA ALA A 92 -9.85 -7.02 -30.20
C ALA A 92 -8.71 -6.62 -31.15
N ALA A 93 -8.24 -7.54 -32.00
CA ALA A 93 -7.24 -7.24 -33.03
C ALA A 93 -7.79 -6.28 -34.11
N GLU A 94 -9.05 -6.44 -34.52
CA GLU A 94 -9.74 -5.52 -35.43
C GLU A 94 -9.85 -4.12 -34.82
N LEU A 95 -10.27 -4.03 -33.57
CA LEU A 95 -10.33 -2.78 -32.84
C LEU A 95 -8.98 -2.10 -32.72
N ALA A 96 -7.91 -2.87 -32.44
CA ALA A 96 -6.54 -2.36 -32.33
C ALA A 96 -5.99 -1.77 -33.65
N ALA A 97 -6.52 -2.19 -34.79
CA ALA A 97 -6.15 -1.67 -36.12
C ALA A 97 -6.88 -0.36 -36.48
N GLU A 98 -7.89 0.03 -35.71
CA GLU A 98 -8.68 1.22 -36.01
C GLU A 98 -7.90 2.52 -35.75
N SER A 99 -8.17 3.55 -36.58
CA SER A 99 -7.58 4.87 -36.42
C SER A 99 -7.93 5.50 -35.07
N GLY A 100 -6.93 6.08 -34.38
CA GLY A 100 -7.10 6.71 -33.08
C GLY A 100 -6.96 5.77 -31.91
N ILE A 101 -6.92 4.46 -32.10
CA ILE A 101 -6.54 3.48 -31.08
C ILE A 101 -5.02 3.39 -30.99
N GLN A 102 -4.46 3.59 -29.82
CA GLN A 102 -3.04 3.44 -29.56
C GLN A 102 -2.68 1.99 -29.23
N ARG A 103 -3.52 1.36 -28.36
CA ARG A 103 -3.38 -0.02 -27.92
C ARG A 103 -4.71 -0.61 -27.47
N VAL A 104 -4.79 -1.93 -27.59
CA VAL A 104 -5.80 -2.79 -26.95
C VAL A 104 -5.01 -3.84 -26.19
N GLU A 105 -5.11 -3.82 -24.86
CA GLU A 105 -4.41 -4.72 -23.97
C GLU A 105 -5.44 -5.62 -23.24
N PRO A 106 -5.10 -6.86 -22.90
CA PRO A 106 -5.94 -7.65 -22.00
C PRO A 106 -6.18 -6.90 -20.69
N ASP A 107 -7.40 -6.94 -20.16
CA ASP A 107 -7.70 -6.43 -18.80
C ASP A 107 -7.19 -7.47 -17.78
N VAL A 108 -5.96 -7.29 -17.38
CA VAL A 108 -5.26 -8.23 -16.50
C VAL A 108 -5.86 -8.27 -15.12
N VAL A 109 -6.02 -9.46 -14.56
CA VAL A 109 -6.37 -9.66 -13.16
C VAL A 109 -5.11 -9.59 -12.32
N MET A 110 -5.12 -8.71 -11.35
CA MET A 110 -4.03 -8.55 -10.38
C MET A 110 -4.46 -9.20 -9.06
N THR A 111 -3.67 -10.18 -8.61
CA THR A 111 -3.79 -10.74 -7.27
C THR A 111 -2.72 -10.14 -6.37
N VAL A 112 -3.07 -9.88 -5.11
CA VAL A 112 -2.07 -9.42 -4.14
C VAL A 112 -1.21 -10.60 -3.70
N PRO A 113 0.12 -10.46 -3.65
CA PRO A 113 0.96 -11.39 -2.92
C PRO A 113 0.53 -11.43 -1.43
N ASP A 114 0.60 -12.60 -0.81
CA ASP A 114 0.17 -12.84 0.57
C ASP A 114 0.74 -11.79 1.54
N ASP A 115 -0.13 -10.91 2.03
CA ASP A 115 0.14 -10.21 3.28
C ASP A 115 0.13 -11.27 4.37
N HIS A 116 1.23 -11.42 5.08
CA HIS A 116 1.34 -12.37 6.18
C HIS A 116 0.44 -11.94 7.34
N VAL A 117 -0.79 -12.46 7.38
CA VAL A 117 -1.80 -12.05 8.35
C VAL A 117 -2.13 -13.16 9.33
N GLU A 118 -2.30 -12.80 10.59
CA GLU A 118 -2.69 -13.69 11.67
C GLU A 118 -3.83 -13.05 12.48
N ALA A 119 -4.85 -13.85 12.80
CA ALA A 119 -5.83 -13.45 13.80
C ALA A 119 -5.16 -13.33 15.16
N ALA A 120 -5.36 -12.22 15.83
CA ALA A 120 -4.92 -12.03 17.19
C ALA A 120 -6.15 -12.05 18.12
N ASP A 121 -6.09 -12.87 19.17
CA ASP A 121 -7.08 -12.85 20.22
C ASP A 121 -7.03 -11.47 20.91
N ALA A 122 -7.98 -10.61 20.59
CA ALA A 122 -8.28 -9.49 21.43
C ALA A 122 -8.96 -10.07 22.68
N ALA A 123 -8.33 -9.93 23.84
CA ALA A 123 -9.00 -10.18 25.09
C ALA A 123 -10.33 -9.40 25.07
N SER A 124 -11.41 -10.05 25.49
CA SER A 124 -12.77 -9.53 25.53
C SER A 124 -12.88 -8.38 26.54
N ALA A 125 -12.29 -7.22 26.17
CA ALA A 125 -12.47 -6.01 26.93
C ALA A 125 -13.73 -5.31 26.43
N ALA A 126 -14.60 -4.91 27.35
CA ALA A 126 -15.72 -4.04 27.01
C ALA A 126 -15.19 -2.81 26.27
N LEU A 127 -15.83 -2.46 25.14
CA LEU A 127 -15.49 -1.24 24.43
C LEU A 127 -15.69 -0.03 25.34
N ALA A 128 -14.62 0.70 25.61
CA ALA A 128 -14.76 2.04 26.17
C ALA A 128 -15.45 2.91 25.11
N SER A 129 -16.39 3.73 25.52
CA SER A 129 -16.95 4.74 24.63
C SER A 129 -15.81 5.67 24.18
N PRO A 130 -15.69 5.98 22.86
CA PRO A 130 -14.65 6.90 22.39
C PRO A 130 -14.80 8.24 23.09
N ASP A 131 -13.77 8.67 23.80
CA ASP A 131 -13.67 10.06 24.26
C ASP A 131 -13.19 10.90 23.06
N ALA A 132 -14.10 11.70 22.50
CA ALA A 132 -13.80 12.54 21.35
C ALA A 132 -12.67 13.56 21.61
N THR A 133 -12.32 13.82 22.86
CA THR A 133 -11.27 14.76 23.28
C THR A 133 -9.96 14.07 23.65
N ALA A 134 -9.96 12.74 23.81
CA ALA A 134 -8.77 12.01 24.18
C ALA A 134 -7.72 11.99 23.05
N SER A 135 -6.44 12.02 23.43
CA SER A 135 -5.34 11.80 22.51
C SER A 135 -5.47 10.43 21.82
N PRO A 136 -5.08 10.29 20.55
CA PRO A 136 -5.02 8.98 19.90
C PRO A 136 -4.22 7.93 20.67
N SER A 137 -3.23 8.34 21.48
CA SER A 137 -2.47 7.46 22.37
C SER A 137 -3.29 6.85 23.52
N ALA A 138 -4.51 7.30 23.74
CA ALA A 138 -5.46 6.71 24.69
C ALA A 138 -6.23 5.51 24.12
N ALA A 139 -6.05 5.17 22.85
CA ALA A 139 -6.67 3.99 22.24
C ALA A 139 -6.35 2.73 23.07
N GLN A 140 -7.35 1.86 23.24
CA GLN A 140 -7.30 0.71 24.16
C GLN A 140 -6.05 -0.17 23.94
N PHE A 141 -5.65 -0.38 22.71
CA PHE A 141 -4.50 -1.22 22.34
C PHE A 141 -3.31 -0.42 21.80
N TYR A 142 -3.27 0.89 21.99
CA TYR A 142 -2.12 1.72 21.62
C TYR A 142 -0.78 1.19 22.17
N PRO A 143 -0.68 0.63 23.39
CA PRO A 143 0.56 0.05 23.89
C PRO A 143 1.17 -1.02 22.97
N ARG A 144 0.37 -1.68 22.11
CA ARG A 144 0.80 -2.68 21.14
C ARG A 144 1.27 -2.08 19.81
N GLN A 145 1.01 -0.79 19.58
CA GLN A 145 1.26 -0.10 18.29
C GLN A 145 2.67 0.51 18.28
N TRP A 146 3.69 -0.33 18.10
CA TRP A 146 5.07 0.14 17.89
C TRP A 146 5.18 1.03 16.64
N ASN A 147 4.39 0.75 15.61
CA ASN A 147 4.38 1.44 14.33
C ASN A 147 4.09 2.93 14.45
N MET A 148 3.13 3.34 15.27
CA MET A 148 2.78 4.75 15.47
C MET A 148 3.92 5.51 16.18
N ARG A 149 4.58 4.86 17.14
CA ARG A 149 5.77 5.43 17.83
C ARG A 149 6.99 5.49 16.91
N ALA A 150 7.19 4.48 16.06
CA ALA A 150 8.30 4.45 15.14
C ALA A 150 8.30 5.63 14.15
N VAL A 151 7.13 6.14 13.78
CA VAL A 151 6.97 7.30 12.89
C VAL A 151 6.73 8.61 13.64
N PHE A 152 6.85 8.62 14.99
CA PHE A 152 6.63 9.80 15.85
C PHE A 152 5.26 10.45 15.71
N ALA A 153 4.22 9.64 15.47
CA ALA A 153 2.84 10.12 15.42
C ALA A 153 2.36 10.64 16.78
N ASP A 154 2.78 10.00 17.88
CA ASP A 154 2.47 10.40 19.24
C ASP A 154 3.00 11.79 19.59
N GLN A 155 4.18 12.18 19.10
CA GLN A 155 4.72 13.52 19.27
C GLN A 155 3.91 14.56 18.50
N ALA A 156 3.48 14.23 17.27
CA ALA A 156 2.60 15.10 16.49
C ALA A 156 1.23 15.29 17.19
N TRP A 157 0.64 14.22 17.72
CA TRP A 157 -0.62 14.30 18.47
C TRP A 157 -0.48 15.12 19.75
N ALA A 158 0.63 14.96 20.48
CA ALA A 158 0.92 15.76 21.68
C ALA A 158 1.03 17.26 21.36
N ALA A 159 1.47 17.62 20.15
CA ALA A 159 1.49 18.99 19.64
C ALA A 159 0.16 19.43 19.01
N GLY A 160 -0.92 18.67 19.18
CA GLY A 160 -2.25 19.00 18.64
C GLY A 160 -2.41 18.77 17.13
N ARG A 161 -1.48 18.09 16.48
CA ARG A 161 -1.53 17.76 15.03
C ARG A 161 -2.38 16.51 14.83
N LEU A 162 -3.69 16.69 14.72
CA LEU A 162 -4.66 15.59 14.68
C LEU A 162 -5.34 15.40 13.32
N GLY A 163 -4.99 16.24 12.32
CA GLY A 163 -5.63 16.29 11.01
C GLY A 163 -6.82 17.23 10.92
N SER A 164 -7.53 17.20 9.79
CA SER A 164 -8.75 18.00 9.55
C SER A 164 -9.78 17.18 8.76
N ARG A 165 -11.07 17.40 9.05
CA ARG A 165 -12.19 16.82 8.31
C ARG A 165 -12.30 17.36 6.87
N ASP A 166 -11.71 18.50 6.59
CA ASP A 166 -11.68 19.08 5.23
C ASP A 166 -10.74 18.30 4.32
N VAL A 167 -9.75 17.60 4.89
CA VAL A 167 -8.81 16.76 4.13
C VAL A 167 -9.45 15.43 3.79
N VAL A 168 -9.37 15.03 2.54
CA VAL A 168 -10.02 13.83 2.01
C VAL A 168 -8.99 12.82 1.51
N VAL A 169 -9.05 11.59 2.02
CA VAL A 169 -8.20 10.48 1.60
C VAL A 169 -9.04 9.37 0.98
N ALA A 170 -8.74 9.00 -0.27
CA ALA A 170 -9.33 7.85 -0.93
C ALA A 170 -8.55 6.58 -0.61
N ILE A 171 -9.26 5.54 -0.19
CA ILE A 171 -8.73 4.19 0.03
C ILE A 171 -9.22 3.30 -1.12
N LEU A 172 -8.32 3.00 -2.05
CA LEU A 172 -8.57 2.09 -3.18
C LEU A 172 -8.22 0.66 -2.75
N ASP A 173 -9.24 -0.11 -2.32
CA ASP A 173 -9.01 -1.40 -1.67
C ASP A 173 -10.26 -2.32 -1.73
N THR A 174 -10.39 -3.25 -0.76
CA THR A 174 -11.50 -4.21 -0.64
C THR A 174 -12.81 -3.62 -0.10
N GLY A 175 -12.83 -2.32 0.17
CA GLY A 175 -13.91 -1.60 0.84
C GLY A 175 -13.53 -1.17 2.25
N ILE A 176 -14.48 -0.63 3.01
CA ILE A 176 -14.28 -0.22 4.41
C ILE A 176 -15.47 -0.68 5.26
N ASP A 177 -15.21 -1.26 6.42
CA ASP A 177 -16.23 -1.43 7.46
C ASP A 177 -16.48 -0.10 8.18
N TYR A 178 -17.28 0.73 7.54
CA TYR A 178 -17.57 2.10 8.00
C TYR A 178 -18.39 2.17 9.29
N LEU A 179 -18.86 1.04 9.83
CA LEU A 179 -19.49 0.94 11.15
C LEU A 179 -18.52 0.40 12.22
N HIS A 180 -17.27 0.09 11.85
CA HIS A 180 -16.25 -0.30 12.83
C HIS A 180 -16.02 0.84 13.86
N PRO A 181 -15.88 0.56 15.18
CA PRO A 181 -15.71 1.61 16.19
C PRO A 181 -14.60 2.62 15.90
N ASP A 182 -13.50 2.16 15.29
CA ASP A 182 -12.38 3.04 14.92
C ASP A 182 -12.67 3.90 13.68
N LEU A 183 -13.69 3.58 12.86
CA LEU A 183 -13.93 4.23 11.56
C LEU A 183 -15.30 4.91 11.45
N VAL A 184 -16.21 4.62 12.36
CA VAL A 184 -17.57 5.17 12.31
C VAL A 184 -17.55 6.70 12.30
N GLY A 185 -18.26 7.29 11.31
CA GLY A 185 -18.33 8.73 11.09
C GLY A 185 -17.06 9.35 10.47
N LEU A 186 -16.02 8.57 10.13
CA LEU A 186 -14.86 9.03 9.34
C LEU A 186 -15.07 8.89 7.83
N VAL A 187 -15.91 7.95 7.41
CA VAL A 187 -16.13 7.63 5.99
C VAL A 187 -17.27 8.46 5.43
N ASP A 188 -17.00 9.19 4.36
CA ASP A 188 -18.01 9.87 3.55
C ASP A 188 -18.71 8.83 2.67
N LEU A 189 -19.93 8.48 3.03
CA LEU A 189 -20.70 7.43 2.36
C LEU A 189 -21.24 7.87 1.00
N GLU A 190 -21.45 9.17 0.79
CA GLU A 190 -22.00 9.72 -0.46
C GLU A 190 -20.95 9.71 -1.58
N ARG A 191 -19.69 10.04 -1.25
CA ARG A 191 -18.57 10.02 -2.18
C ARG A 191 -17.85 8.67 -2.26
N SER A 192 -18.28 7.68 -1.45
CA SER A 192 -17.74 6.33 -1.52
C SER A 192 -18.41 5.52 -2.61
N LYS A 193 -17.64 4.62 -3.29
CA LYS A 193 -18.15 3.86 -4.43
C LYS A 193 -17.54 2.47 -4.54
N SER A 194 -18.37 1.49 -4.95
CA SER A 194 -17.93 0.15 -5.35
C SER A 194 -17.76 0.07 -6.88
N PHE A 195 -16.66 -0.55 -7.30
CA PHE A 195 -16.35 -0.96 -8.67
C PHE A 195 -16.36 -2.49 -8.80
N VAL A 196 -16.98 -3.19 -7.83
CA VAL A 196 -17.07 -4.65 -7.76
C VAL A 196 -18.56 -5.05 -7.74
N PRO A 197 -19.29 -4.85 -8.84
CA PRO A 197 -20.75 -5.00 -8.89
C PRO A 197 -21.21 -6.43 -8.57
N GLU A 198 -20.39 -7.44 -8.80
CA GLU A 198 -20.68 -8.84 -8.47
C GLU A 198 -20.78 -9.08 -6.95
N GLU A 199 -20.19 -8.22 -6.12
CA GLU A 199 -20.31 -8.30 -4.66
C GLU A 199 -21.43 -7.42 -4.09
N ASP A 200 -21.91 -6.45 -4.82
CA ASP A 200 -22.94 -5.52 -4.34
C ASP A 200 -24.21 -6.27 -3.91
N ALA A 201 -24.63 -7.26 -4.71
CA ALA A 201 -25.75 -8.13 -4.38
C ALA A 201 -25.45 -9.03 -3.16
N ALA A 202 -24.22 -9.50 -3.01
CA ALA A 202 -23.81 -10.32 -1.87
C ALA A 202 -23.81 -9.51 -0.57
N VAL A 203 -23.37 -8.24 -0.61
CA VAL A 203 -23.47 -7.30 0.53
C VAL A 203 -24.92 -7.13 0.94
N ALA A 204 -25.81 -6.79 -0.01
CA ALA A 204 -27.24 -6.58 0.27
C ALA A 204 -27.93 -7.81 0.88
N ALA A 205 -27.57 -9.00 0.39
CA ALA A 205 -28.20 -10.25 0.84
C ALA A 205 -27.68 -10.71 2.21
N ARG A 206 -26.36 -10.59 2.48
CA ARG A 206 -25.74 -11.10 3.70
C ARG A 206 -25.73 -10.09 4.84
N PHE A 207 -25.72 -8.82 4.53
CA PHE A 207 -25.62 -7.71 5.48
C PHE A 207 -26.66 -6.63 5.17
N PRO A 208 -27.98 -6.92 5.39
CA PRO A 208 -29.05 -5.96 5.08
C PRO A 208 -28.79 -4.58 5.75
N GLY A 209 -28.93 -3.53 4.97
CA GLY A 209 -28.67 -2.14 5.40
C GLY A 209 -27.21 -1.69 5.28
N ARG A 210 -26.29 -2.57 4.88
CA ARG A 210 -24.94 -2.18 4.52
C ARG A 210 -24.85 -1.72 3.06
N LEU A 211 -23.97 -0.72 2.83
CA LEU A 211 -23.70 -0.22 1.47
C LEU A 211 -22.72 -1.13 0.71
N PRO A 212 -22.74 -1.09 -0.64
CA PRO A 212 -21.84 -1.86 -1.50
C PRO A 212 -20.33 -1.72 -1.19
N ILE A 213 -19.94 -0.59 -0.62
CA ILE A 213 -18.57 -0.30 -0.20
C ILE A 213 -18.11 -1.09 1.03
N SER A 214 -18.99 -1.90 1.63
CA SER A 214 -18.62 -2.73 2.80
C SER A 214 -17.52 -3.70 2.44
N ASP A 215 -16.57 -3.81 3.36
CA ASP A 215 -15.40 -4.66 3.22
C ASP A 215 -15.75 -6.12 3.55
N LEU A 216 -15.80 -6.96 2.52
CA LEU A 216 -16.05 -8.40 2.67
C LEU A 216 -14.77 -9.21 2.87
N GLN A 217 -13.61 -8.58 2.77
CA GLN A 217 -12.30 -9.23 2.91
C GLN A 217 -11.66 -8.86 4.26
N TRP A 218 -11.43 -7.63 4.59
CA TRP A 218 -10.88 -6.96 5.80
C TRP A 218 -9.76 -5.97 5.52
N HIS A 219 -9.00 -6.15 4.42
CA HIS A 219 -7.75 -5.44 4.15
C HIS A 219 -7.97 -3.93 4.03
N GLY A 220 -8.98 -3.49 3.29
CA GLY A 220 -9.26 -2.07 3.13
C GLY A 220 -9.65 -1.39 4.46
N THR A 221 -10.32 -2.11 5.36
CA THR A 221 -10.62 -1.64 6.72
C THR A 221 -9.34 -1.47 7.54
N ALA A 222 -8.42 -2.42 7.44
CA ALA A 222 -7.11 -2.36 8.09
C ALA A 222 -6.29 -1.18 7.59
N VAL A 223 -6.18 -1.02 6.26
CA VAL A 223 -5.48 0.10 5.61
C VAL A 223 -6.08 1.44 6.01
N ALA A 224 -7.41 1.59 5.96
CA ALA A 224 -8.12 2.80 6.35
C ALA A 224 -7.83 3.21 7.79
N SER A 225 -7.77 2.23 8.72
CA SER A 225 -7.53 2.47 10.15
C SER A 225 -6.14 3.00 10.46
N ILE A 226 -5.13 2.69 9.64
CA ILE A 226 -3.79 3.26 9.77
C ILE A 226 -3.79 4.73 9.36
N VAL A 227 -4.50 5.08 8.28
CA VAL A 227 -4.63 6.47 7.82
C VAL A 227 -5.35 7.31 8.88
N ALA A 228 -6.49 6.82 9.36
CA ALA A 228 -7.30 7.53 10.35
C ALA A 228 -8.09 6.59 11.24
N SER A 229 -8.24 6.99 12.52
CA SER A 229 -9.02 6.24 13.49
C SER A 229 -9.64 7.16 14.54
N ASN A 230 -10.82 6.79 15.01
CA ASN A 230 -11.43 7.36 16.22
C ASN A 230 -10.64 7.03 17.50
N ALA A 231 -9.59 6.21 17.40
CA ALA A 231 -8.77 5.76 18.51
C ALA A 231 -9.58 5.08 19.64
N THR A 232 -10.56 4.28 19.26
CA THR A 232 -11.29 3.45 20.21
C THR A 232 -10.48 2.21 20.59
N LEU A 233 -10.10 1.42 19.61
CA LEU A 233 -9.27 0.22 19.78
C LEU A 233 -7.82 0.49 19.43
N LEU A 234 -7.59 1.04 18.26
CA LEU A 234 -6.28 1.33 17.69
C LEU A 234 -6.21 2.79 17.23
N ALA A 235 -5.07 3.41 17.38
CA ALA A 235 -4.81 4.75 16.84
C ALA A 235 -4.50 4.66 15.34
N GLY A 236 -4.96 5.62 14.55
CA GLY A 236 -4.49 5.93 13.20
C GLY A 236 -3.60 7.16 13.20
N VAL A 237 -2.91 7.43 12.12
CA VAL A 237 -2.04 8.62 11.98
C VAL A 237 -2.85 9.91 12.21
N ASN A 238 -4.08 9.96 11.70
CA ASN A 238 -5.01 11.07 11.89
C ASN A 238 -6.15 10.69 12.83
N ARG A 239 -6.60 11.65 13.63
CA ARG A 239 -7.86 11.60 14.36
C ARG A 239 -9.01 12.14 13.51
N TYR A 240 -8.75 13.22 12.79
CA TYR A 240 -9.72 13.96 12.01
C TYR A 240 -9.28 14.01 10.55
N VAL A 241 -9.93 13.18 9.73
CA VAL A 241 -9.79 13.17 8.27
C VAL A 241 -11.08 12.59 7.70
N THR A 242 -11.45 12.97 6.50
CA THR A 242 -12.54 12.33 5.77
C THR A 242 -11.95 11.24 4.87
N LEU A 243 -12.44 10.02 5.03
CA LEU A 243 -12.09 8.89 4.17
C LEU A 243 -13.17 8.69 3.10
N ILE A 244 -12.81 8.31 1.90
CA ILE A 244 -13.73 7.72 0.93
C ILE A 244 -13.29 6.30 0.60
N ALA A 245 -14.24 5.36 0.65
CA ALA A 245 -14.03 3.99 0.24
C ALA A 245 -14.23 3.88 -1.28
N VAL A 246 -13.16 3.53 -1.98
CA VAL A 246 -13.21 3.23 -3.42
C VAL A 246 -12.91 1.73 -3.56
N LYS A 247 -13.98 0.92 -3.50
CA LYS A 247 -13.85 -0.53 -3.54
C LYS A 247 -13.53 -0.98 -4.96
N THR A 248 -12.27 -1.35 -5.18
CA THR A 248 -11.77 -1.83 -6.49
C THR A 248 -11.39 -3.31 -6.46
N THR A 249 -11.35 -3.91 -5.29
CA THR A 249 -10.88 -5.28 -5.04
C THR A 249 -11.99 -6.09 -4.40
N ASP A 250 -12.15 -7.32 -4.84
CA ASP A 250 -13.16 -8.26 -4.33
C ASP A 250 -12.70 -9.01 -3.06
N SER A 251 -13.61 -9.81 -2.49
CA SER A 251 -13.35 -10.60 -1.28
C SER A 251 -12.40 -11.78 -1.50
N THR A 252 -12.07 -12.10 -2.74
CA THR A 252 -11.03 -13.08 -3.10
C THR A 252 -9.67 -12.43 -3.30
N PHE A 253 -9.60 -11.13 -3.02
CA PHE A 253 -8.42 -10.31 -3.12
C PHE A 253 -7.94 -10.10 -4.57
N GLN A 254 -8.90 -10.09 -5.52
CA GLN A 254 -8.65 -9.86 -6.93
C GLN A 254 -9.21 -8.52 -7.40
N THR A 255 -8.53 -7.93 -8.36
CA THR A 255 -8.96 -6.72 -9.08
C THR A 255 -8.59 -6.82 -10.54
N THR A 256 -9.14 -5.96 -11.38
CA THR A 256 -8.70 -5.79 -12.77
C THR A 256 -8.05 -4.43 -12.99
N LEU A 257 -7.24 -4.32 -14.03
CA LEU A 257 -6.64 -3.04 -14.44
C LEU A 257 -7.73 -1.99 -14.68
N GLY A 258 -8.80 -2.37 -15.37
CA GLY A 258 -9.93 -1.46 -15.63
C GLY A 258 -10.58 -0.92 -14.35
N ARG A 259 -10.73 -1.75 -13.30
CA ARG A 259 -11.24 -1.33 -11.99
C ARG A 259 -10.32 -0.37 -11.28
N LEU A 260 -9.00 -0.66 -11.27
CA LEU A 260 -8.02 0.22 -10.63
C LEU A 260 -7.96 1.58 -11.29
N LEU A 261 -7.89 1.63 -12.64
CA LEU A 261 -7.89 2.89 -13.37
C LEU A 261 -9.17 3.68 -13.13
N SER A 262 -10.32 3.00 -13.13
CA SER A 262 -11.62 3.63 -12.83
C SER A 262 -11.66 4.20 -11.42
N GLY A 263 -11.12 3.48 -10.44
CA GLY A 263 -11.01 3.94 -9.05
C GLY A 263 -10.11 5.16 -8.90
N ILE A 264 -8.93 5.18 -9.56
CA ILE A 264 -8.00 6.31 -9.52
C ILE A 264 -8.64 7.57 -10.11
N VAL A 265 -9.25 7.45 -11.31
CA VAL A 265 -9.91 8.58 -11.97
C VAL A 265 -11.09 9.07 -11.14
N TYR A 266 -11.93 8.15 -10.64
CA TYR A 266 -13.04 8.50 -9.76
C TYR A 266 -12.59 9.28 -8.52
N ALA A 267 -11.59 8.78 -7.80
CA ALA A 267 -11.06 9.47 -6.61
C ALA A 267 -10.57 10.89 -6.95
N ALA A 268 -9.83 11.04 -8.06
CA ALA A 268 -9.37 12.34 -8.54
C ALA A 268 -10.54 13.30 -8.88
N ASP A 269 -11.63 12.77 -9.48
CA ASP A 269 -12.83 13.56 -9.81
C ASP A 269 -13.63 13.96 -8.56
N GLN A 270 -13.53 13.17 -7.47
CA GLN A 270 -14.09 13.55 -6.16
C GLN A 270 -13.29 14.65 -5.45
N GLY A 271 -12.17 15.11 -6.03
CA GLY A 271 -11.34 16.17 -5.47
C GLY A 271 -10.65 15.76 -4.16
N VAL A 272 -10.19 14.52 -4.07
CA VAL A 272 -9.45 14.05 -2.89
C VAL A 272 -8.04 14.65 -2.86
N ASP A 273 -7.46 14.77 -1.67
CA ASP A 273 -6.11 15.27 -1.46
C ASP A 273 -5.05 14.17 -1.56
N VAL A 274 -5.42 12.94 -1.16
CA VAL A 274 -4.53 11.79 -1.15
C VAL A 274 -5.27 10.55 -1.67
N ILE A 275 -4.59 9.77 -2.48
CA ILE A 275 -5.03 8.45 -2.93
C ILE A 275 -4.07 7.42 -2.36
N ASN A 276 -4.57 6.49 -1.55
CA ASN A 276 -3.80 5.33 -1.10
C ASN A 276 -4.22 4.09 -1.90
N LEU A 277 -3.28 3.48 -2.58
CA LEU A 277 -3.44 2.20 -3.25
C LEU A 277 -2.42 1.20 -2.68
N SER A 278 -2.87 0.38 -1.73
CA SER A 278 -2.05 -0.67 -1.10
C SER A 278 -2.01 -1.93 -1.95
N ARG A 279 -1.67 -1.75 -3.24
CA ARG A 279 -1.64 -2.82 -4.24
C ARG A 279 -0.67 -2.50 -5.35
N GLY A 280 0.01 -3.53 -5.85
CA GLY A 280 0.91 -3.45 -6.99
C GLY A 280 1.01 -4.77 -7.72
N GLY A 281 1.89 -4.82 -8.71
CA GLY A 281 2.23 -6.03 -9.45
C GLY A 281 3.42 -5.81 -10.36
N THR A 282 4.11 -6.91 -10.69
CA THR A 282 5.23 -6.89 -11.63
C THR A 282 4.74 -7.17 -13.03
N PHE A 283 5.12 -6.31 -13.97
CA PHE A 283 4.80 -6.41 -15.40
C PHE A 283 6.09 -6.41 -16.21
N ASP A 284 6.03 -6.93 -17.44
CA ASP A 284 7.12 -6.84 -18.39
C ASP A 284 6.98 -5.55 -19.22
N LYS A 285 7.98 -4.67 -19.16
CA LYS A 285 7.98 -3.37 -19.87
C LYS A 285 7.81 -3.52 -21.38
N SER A 286 8.38 -4.57 -21.95
CA SER A 286 8.35 -4.80 -23.42
C SER A 286 6.96 -5.24 -23.89
N GLN A 287 6.27 -6.06 -23.09
CA GLN A 287 4.97 -6.65 -23.42
C GLN A 287 3.78 -5.80 -22.95
N ASN A 288 3.92 -5.06 -21.85
CA ASN A 288 2.81 -4.36 -21.18
C ASN A 288 2.91 -2.82 -21.27
N ARG A 289 3.42 -2.29 -22.39
CA ARG A 289 3.57 -0.83 -22.59
C ARG A 289 2.27 -0.06 -22.47
N GLY A 290 1.16 -0.66 -22.87
CA GLY A 290 -0.15 -0.06 -22.72
C GLY A 290 -0.60 0.03 -21.27
N ILE A 291 -0.34 -1.00 -20.46
CA ILE A 291 -0.65 -1.01 -19.03
C ILE A 291 0.14 0.07 -18.30
N LEU A 292 1.45 0.17 -18.57
CA LEU A 292 2.30 1.24 -18.03
C LEU A 292 1.74 2.61 -18.38
N ALA A 293 1.47 2.86 -19.67
CA ALA A 293 0.93 4.15 -20.13
C ALA A 293 -0.44 4.47 -19.51
N ALA A 294 -1.29 3.46 -19.27
CA ALA A 294 -2.58 3.68 -18.62
C ALA A 294 -2.44 4.11 -17.16
N PHE A 295 -1.54 3.47 -16.39
CA PHE A 295 -1.23 3.91 -15.04
C PHE A 295 -0.60 5.30 -14.99
N GLU A 296 0.35 5.60 -15.91
CA GLU A 296 0.96 6.93 -16.01
C GLU A 296 -0.10 8.01 -16.25
N ARG A 297 -1.04 7.78 -17.16
CA ARG A 297 -2.14 8.73 -17.42
C ARG A 297 -3.03 8.91 -16.21
N ALA A 298 -3.42 7.83 -15.53
CA ALA A 298 -4.32 7.90 -14.37
C ALA A 298 -3.67 8.60 -13.17
N VAL A 299 -2.42 8.25 -12.83
CA VAL A 299 -1.68 8.88 -11.72
C VAL A 299 -1.37 10.34 -12.02
N ASN A 300 -0.93 10.66 -13.26
CA ASN A 300 -0.71 12.05 -13.67
C ASN A 300 -2.01 12.85 -13.69
N TYR A 301 -3.14 12.25 -14.04
CA TYR A 301 -4.44 12.91 -13.94
C TYR A 301 -4.76 13.25 -12.48
N ALA A 302 -4.63 12.30 -11.56
CA ALA A 302 -4.84 12.54 -10.14
C ALA A 302 -3.91 13.65 -9.60
N PHE A 303 -2.64 13.62 -9.99
CA PHE A 303 -1.66 14.66 -9.62
C PHE A 303 -2.06 16.06 -10.12
N ARG A 304 -2.50 16.18 -11.38
CA ARG A 304 -3.00 17.44 -11.94
C ARG A 304 -4.28 17.92 -11.26
N ARG A 305 -5.08 17.00 -10.71
CA ARG A 305 -6.29 17.30 -9.93
C ARG A 305 -6.00 17.66 -8.47
N GLY A 306 -4.71 17.65 -8.08
CA GLY A 306 -4.26 18.04 -6.74
C GLY A 306 -4.11 16.90 -5.75
N ALA A 307 -4.27 15.64 -6.17
CA ALA A 307 -4.14 14.48 -5.32
C ALA A 307 -2.72 13.90 -5.31
N LEU A 308 -2.17 13.64 -4.12
CA LEU A 308 -0.94 12.84 -3.98
C LEU A 308 -1.28 11.34 -4.04
N PHE A 309 -0.62 10.62 -4.93
CA PHE A 309 -0.79 9.18 -5.07
C PHE A 309 0.29 8.43 -4.26
N VAL A 310 -0.13 7.57 -3.32
CA VAL A 310 0.74 6.77 -2.46
C VAL A 310 0.48 5.29 -2.72
N THR A 311 1.55 4.53 -2.91
CA THR A 311 1.47 3.10 -3.21
C THR A 311 2.62 2.32 -2.60
N ILE A 312 2.61 1.01 -2.77
CA ILE A 312 3.52 0.04 -2.15
C ILE A 312 4.69 -0.33 -3.05
N ALA A 313 5.82 -0.73 -2.44
CA ALA A 313 6.94 -1.35 -3.15
C ALA A 313 6.64 -2.79 -3.60
N ASP A 314 5.66 -3.45 -2.97
CA ASP A 314 5.29 -4.87 -3.13
C ASP A 314 6.04 -5.80 -2.15
N ASN A 315 5.62 -7.10 -2.08
CA ASN A 315 6.00 -8.04 -1.02
C ASN A 315 6.78 -9.27 -1.54
N ASP A 316 7.47 -9.16 -2.67
CA ASP A 316 8.22 -10.24 -3.29
C ASP A 316 9.74 -10.15 -3.09
N GLY A 317 10.23 -9.13 -2.35
CA GLY A 317 11.66 -8.95 -2.07
C GLY A 317 12.50 -8.66 -3.32
N ALA A 318 11.89 -8.22 -4.43
CA ALA A 318 12.58 -8.00 -5.70
C ALA A 318 13.53 -6.81 -5.64
N ASP A 319 14.69 -6.94 -6.29
CA ASP A 319 15.62 -5.84 -6.58
C ASP A 319 15.13 -5.11 -7.84
N LEU A 320 14.53 -3.92 -7.64
CA LEU A 320 13.91 -3.14 -8.71
C LEU A 320 14.93 -2.40 -9.60
N ASP A 321 16.18 -2.25 -9.13
CA ASP A 321 17.26 -1.68 -9.93
C ASP A 321 17.86 -2.71 -10.90
N HIS A 322 17.67 -4.02 -10.64
CA HIS A 322 18.26 -5.11 -11.41
C HIS A 322 17.27 -6.20 -11.83
N ASN A 323 16.01 -5.84 -12.08
CA ASN A 323 14.92 -6.75 -12.44
C ASN A 323 14.71 -6.94 -13.95
N GLY A 324 15.68 -6.53 -14.79
CA GLY A 324 15.62 -6.67 -16.25
C GLY A 324 14.49 -5.82 -16.87
N ASP A 325 13.61 -6.46 -17.62
CA ASP A 325 12.44 -5.80 -18.22
C ASP A 325 11.24 -5.70 -17.26
N GLY A 326 11.39 -6.14 -16.00
CA GLY A 326 10.35 -5.99 -14.98
C GLY A 326 10.05 -4.53 -14.65
N VAL A 327 8.79 -4.22 -14.32
CA VAL A 327 8.36 -2.93 -13.78
C VAL A 327 7.29 -3.17 -12.72
N LYS A 328 7.44 -2.52 -11.58
CA LYS A 328 6.43 -2.53 -10.51
C LYS A 328 5.41 -1.43 -10.74
N LEU A 329 4.18 -1.80 -11.03
CA LEU A 329 3.11 -0.83 -11.23
C LEU A 329 2.08 -0.90 -10.09
N PRO A 330 1.65 0.29 -9.59
CA PRO A 330 2.00 1.64 -10.05
C PRO A 330 3.21 2.28 -9.33
N CYS A 331 4.03 1.57 -8.57
CA CYS A 331 5.16 2.08 -7.79
C CYS A 331 6.18 2.89 -8.67
N GLU A 332 6.55 2.37 -9.85
CA GLU A 332 7.51 3.00 -10.75
C GLU A 332 6.89 4.07 -11.67
N VAL A 333 5.63 4.46 -11.41
CA VAL A 333 5.00 5.54 -12.18
C VAL A 333 5.42 6.89 -11.63
N ALA A 334 5.76 7.83 -12.50
CA ALA A 334 6.06 9.21 -12.10
C ALA A 334 4.91 9.83 -11.30
N ASN A 335 5.23 10.65 -10.31
CA ASN A 335 4.29 11.28 -9.37
C ASN A 335 3.57 10.32 -8.38
N ALA A 336 3.86 9.02 -8.41
CA ALA A 336 3.56 8.14 -7.29
C ALA A 336 4.60 8.32 -6.17
N VAL A 337 4.20 8.03 -4.93
CA VAL A 337 5.11 7.83 -3.80
C VAL A 337 5.18 6.35 -3.53
N CYS A 338 6.31 5.73 -3.85
CA CYS A 338 6.55 4.31 -3.65
C CYS A 338 7.11 4.06 -2.24
N VAL A 339 6.43 3.22 -1.45
CA VAL A 339 6.72 3.02 -0.03
C VAL A 339 7.20 1.60 0.23
N SER A 340 8.42 1.47 0.76
CA SER A 340 8.97 0.21 1.27
C SER A 340 8.62 -0.03 2.74
N GLY A 341 8.92 -1.23 3.23
CA GLY A 341 8.51 -1.68 4.54
C GLY A 341 9.64 -1.76 5.56
N THR A 342 9.36 -1.33 6.81
CA THR A 342 10.23 -1.55 7.97
C THR A 342 9.52 -2.32 9.09
N GLY A 343 10.29 -2.87 10.02
CA GLY A 343 9.72 -3.47 11.21
C GLY A 343 10.75 -4.04 12.19
N PRO A 344 10.32 -4.37 13.43
CA PRO A 344 11.20 -4.81 14.48
C PRO A 344 11.93 -6.12 14.15
N THR A 345 13.19 -6.22 14.58
CA THR A 345 13.95 -7.49 14.52
C THR A 345 13.60 -8.43 15.67
N ALA A 346 13.16 -7.89 16.82
CA ALA A 346 12.70 -8.66 17.96
C ALA A 346 11.63 -7.90 18.77
N ALA A 347 10.87 -8.64 19.55
CA ALA A 347 9.94 -8.13 20.56
C ALA A 347 10.00 -9.01 21.80
N VAL A 348 10.04 -8.42 23.00
CA VAL A 348 10.03 -9.16 24.26
C VAL A 348 8.61 -9.66 24.61
N GLY A 349 7.59 -8.89 24.24
CA GLY A 349 6.19 -9.24 24.49
C GLY A 349 5.24 -8.42 23.64
N ILE A 350 3.94 -8.62 23.88
CA ILE A 350 2.85 -8.01 23.12
C ILE A 350 2.86 -6.47 23.14
N ASN A 351 3.38 -5.88 24.20
CA ASN A 351 3.52 -4.42 24.38
C ASN A 351 4.98 -3.95 24.24
N GLY A 352 5.83 -4.78 23.65
CA GLY A 352 7.28 -4.53 23.55
C GLY A 352 8.05 -4.92 24.83
N PRO A 353 9.24 -4.39 25.05
CA PRO A 353 9.94 -3.51 24.12
C PRO A 353 10.30 -4.19 22.81
N TRP A 354 10.44 -3.39 21.76
CA TRP A 354 10.85 -3.82 20.43
C TRP A 354 12.29 -3.41 20.14
N THR A 355 13.02 -4.26 19.41
CA THR A 355 14.41 -4.02 19.01
C THR A 355 14.45 -3.66 17.55
N ASN A 356 15.22 -2.63 17.21
CA ASN A 356 15.45 -2.16 15.84
C ASN A 356 14.19 -2.15 14.98
N VAL A 357 13.27 -1.23 15.30
CA VAL A 357 11.99 -1.06 14.59
C VAL A 357 12.15 -0.60 13.13
N ASP A 358 13.35 -0.19 12.77
CA ASP A 358 13.73 0.37 11.48
C ASP A 358 14.42 -0.64 10.56
N ALA A 359 14.52 -1.90 10.95
CA ALA A 359 15.05 -2.92 10.03
C ALA A 359 14.17 -3.02 8.78
N SER A 360 14.80 -3.10 7.59
CA SER A 360 14.06 -3.34 6.35
C SER A 360 13.31 -4.67 6.43
N ALA A 361 12.07 -4.69 5.97
CA ALA A 361 11.27 -5.91 5.94
C ALA A 361 11.79 -6.84 4.83
N PRO A 362 12.10 -8.12 5.14
CA PRO A 362 12.76 -9.00 4.17
C PRO A 362 11.95 -9.29 2.89
N TYR A 363 10.64 -9.14 2.97
CA TYR A 363 9.73 -9.33 1.85
C TYR A 363 9.54 -8.05 1.00
N SER A 364 9.88 -6.86 1.55
CA SER A 364 9.71 -5.62 0.80
C SER A 364 10.61 -5.60 -0.41
N ALA A 365 10.05 -5.36 -1.60
CA ALA A 365 10.86 -5.03 -2.75
C ALA A 365 11.65 -3.75 -2.48
N PHE A 366 12.81 -3.62 -3.12
CA PHE A 366 13.76 -2.56 -2.89
C PHE A 366 14.42 -2.10 -4.19
N GLY A 367 14.98 -0.91 -4.20
CA GLY A 367 15.67 -0.32 -5.34
C GLY A 367 15.92 1.16 -5.11
N ARG A 368 17.16 1.59 -5.28
CA ARG A 368 17.60 2.97 -5.02
C ARG A 368 16.92 3.99 -5.94
N SER A 369 16.62 3.57 -7.19
CA SER A 369 15.98 4.44 -8.18
C SER A 369 14.46 4.52 -8.05
N VAL A 370 13.85 3.62 -7.25
CA VAL A 370 12.41 3.40 -7.21
C VAL A 370 11.79 3.78 -5.87
N ILE A 371 12.41 3.37 -4.75
CA ILE A 371 11.84 3.61 -3.42
C ILE A 371 11.98 5.08 -3.06
N ASP A 372 10.86 5.73 -2.72
CA ASP A 372 10.84 7.10 -2.24
C ASP A 372 11.14 7.22 -0.74
N VAL A 373 10.41 6.45 0.08
CA VAL A 373 10.53 6.42 1.53
C VAL A 373 10.15 5.03 2.07
N ALA A 374 10.50 4.79 3.33
CA ALA A 374 10.08 3.62 4.07
C ALA A 374 9.08 3.99 5.19
N ALA A 375 8.24 3.01 5.58
CA ALA A 375 7.32 3.15 6.71
C ALA A 375 7.07 1.78 7.38
N PRO A 376 6.52 1.77 8.61
CA PRO A 376 6.23 0.54 9.33
C PRO A 376 5.29 -0.41 8.57
N SER A 377 5.76 -1.62 8.32
CA SER A 377 5.01 -2.67 7.63
C SER A 377 4.91 -3.97 8.42
N GLY A 378 5.70 -4.08 9.51
CA GLY A 378 5.83 -5.30 10.28
C GLY A 378 6.83 -6.30 9.70
N THR A 379 7.30 -7.20 10.54
CA THR A 379 8.24 -8.27 10.17
C THR A 379 7.91 -9.56 10.94
N GLY A 380 8.62 -10.61 10.60
CA GLY A 380 8.64 -11.83 11.39
C GLY A 380 7.46 -12.75 11.19
N ASN A 381 7.57 -13.91 11.84
CA ASN A 381 6.56 -14.96 11.82
C ASN A 381 5.42 -14.68 12.79
N PRO A 382 4.28 -15.37 12.64
CA PRO A 382 3.18 -15.35 13.60
C PRO A 382 3.63 -15.51 15.06
N GLY A 383 2.94 -14.83 15.98
CA GLY A 383 3.20 -14.92 17.42
C GLY A 383 4.44 -14.18 17.93
N GLN A 384 5.21 -13.52 17.07
CA GLN A 384 6.43 -12.81 17.47
C GLN A 384 6.21 -11.34 17.85
N PHE A 385 4.98 -10.83 17.83
CA PHE A 385 4.59 -9.45 18.17
C PHE A 385 5.35 -8.34 17.43
N ARG A 386 5.89 -8.65 16.24
CA ARG A 386 6.64 -7.75 15.36
C ARG A 386 5.82 -7.20 14.21
N ARG A 387 4.55 -7.61 14.12
CA ARG A 387 3.61 -7.22 13.07
C ARG A 387 2.84 -5.97 13.47
N VAL A 388 2.20 -5.34 12.48
CA VAL A 388 1.31 -4.21 12.72
C VAL A 388 -0.03 -4.72 13.26
N TRP A 389 -0.54 -4.06 14.30
CA TRP A 389 -1.85 -4.36 14.86
C TRP A 389 -2.94 -3.64 14.07
N LEU A 390 -3.98 -4.38 13.70
CA LEU A 390 -5.00 -3.98 12.73
C LEU A 390 -6.39 -4.37 13.23
N PRO A 391 -7.45 -3.61 12.91
CA PRO A 391 -8.82 -4.00 13.21
C PRO A 391 -9.27 -5.10 12.25
N CYS A 392 -10.14 -5.98 12.75
CA CYS A 392 -10.90 -6.90 11.91
C CYS A 392 -12.23 -6.29 11.47
N THR A 393 -12.64 -6.51 10.22
CA THR A 393 -14.00 -6.14 9.79
C THR A 393 -15.06 -7.09 10.37
N THR A 394 -16.25 -6.59 10.59
CA THR A 394 -17.43 -7.36 11.03
C THR A 394 -18.19 -8.00 9.86
N THR A 395 -17.83 -7.67 8.62
CA THR A 395 -18.50 -8.09 7.39
C THR A 395 -17.70 -9.09 6.55
N THR A 396 -16.60 -9.63 7.05
CA THR A 396 -15.76 -10.56 6.27
C THR A 396 -16.51 -11.82 5.85
N THR A 397 -16.38 -12.16 4.57
CA THR A 397 -16.82 -13.44 3.99
C THR A 397 -15.66 -14.23 3.42
N ALA A 398 -14.46 -13.65 3.39
CA ALA A 398 -13.26 -14.28 2.85
C ALA A 398 -12.89 -15.55 3.60
N THR A 399 -12.45 -16.56 2.85
CA THR A 399 -12.02 -17.86 3.37
C THR A 399 -10.51 -18.01 3.32
N THR A 400 -9.84 -17.20 2.51
CA THR A 400 -8.39 -17.20 2.30
C THR A 400 -7.85 -15.77 2.42
N GLY A 401 -6.64 -15.61 2.93
CA GLY A 401 -5.98 -14.30 3.05
C GLY A 401 -6.63 -13.34 4.06
N ALA A 402 -7.68 -13.77 4.76
CA ALA A 402 -8.29 -13.00 5.83
C ALA A 402 -8.00 -13.66 7.17
N PRO A 403 -7.67 -12.88 8.21
CA PRO A 403 -7.57 -13.41 9.55
C PRO A 403 -8.95 -13.99 9.95
N ALA A 404 -8.94 -14.98 10.84
CA ALA A 404 -10.19 -15.52 11.37
C ALA A 404 -10.94 -14.48 12.23
N CYS A 405 -11.29 -13.36 11.61
CA CYS A 405 -12.10 -12.29 12.20
C CYS A 405 -13.52 -12.73 12.52
N ARG A 406 -13.80 -14.03 12.33
CA ARG A 406 -15.12 -14.61 12.46
C ARG A 406 -15.50 -14.80 13.92
N THR A 407 -16.73 -14.42 14.21
CA THR A 407 -17.59 -14.83 15.31
C THR A 407 -17.26 -14.34 16.72
N GLY A 408 -18.17 -13.54 17.24
CA GLY A 408 -18.30 -13.15 18.63
C GLY A 408 -18.67 -11.68 18.80
N PRO A 409 -19.25 -11.29 19.92
CA PRO A 409 -19.71 -9.92 20.17
C PRO A 409 -18.57 -8.93 20.47
N ALA A 410 -17.34 -9.42 20.62
CA ALA A 410 -16.19 -8.56 20.89
C ALA A 410 -15.43 -8.21 19.61
N PRO A 411 -14.95 -6.95 19.48
CA PRO A 411 -14.11 -6.56 18.35
C PRO A 411 -12.82 -7.38 18.40
N ARG A 412 -12.45 -7.91 17.25
CA ARG A 412 -11.21 -8.67 17.09
C ARG A 412 -10.15 -7.81 16.42
N LEU A 413 -8.91 -8.11 16.73
CA LEU A 413 -7.74 -7.52 16.12
C LEU A 413 -7.02 -8.60 15.29
N ALA A 414 -6.30 -8.14 14.28
CA ALA A 414 -5.38 -8.93 13.50
C ALA A 414 -3.96 -8.36 13.66
N GLN A 415 -2.98 -9.14 13.28
CA GLN A 415 -1.60 -8.72 13.10
C GLN A 415 -1.19 -8.99 11.66
N GLY A 416 -0.73 -7.98 10.95
CA GLY A 416 -0.30 -8.06 9.56
C GLY A 416 1.14 -7.64 9.35
N ALA A 417 1.76 -8.20 8.30
CA ALA A 417 3.03 -7.76 7.77
C ALA A 417 2.94 -7.71 6.25
N GLY A 418 3.27 -6.56 5.68
CA GLY A 418 3.19 -6.26 4.25
C GLY A 418 3.38 -4.78 3.98
N THR A 419 3.92 -4.42 2.83
CA THR A 419 4.06 -3.02 2.41
C THR A 419 2.70 -2.33 2.27
N SER A 420 1.61 -3.12 2.16
CA SER A 420 0.22 -2.66 2.24
C SER A 420 -0.08 -1.86 3.50
N PHE A 421 0.62 -2.13 4.60
CA PHE A 421 0.48 -1.40 5.86
C PHE A 421 1.48 -0.25 5.99
N ALA A 422 2.54 -0.22 5.18
CA ALA A 422 3.48 0.91 5.13
C ALA A 422 2.88 2.13 4.41
N ALA A 423 2.33 1.96 3.22
CA ALA A 423 1.75 3.03 2.41
C ALA A 423 0.73 3.89 3.17
N PRO A 424 -0.23 3.34 3.94
CA PRO A 424 -1.20 4.15 4.67
C PRO A 424 -0.60 5.03 5.79
N HIS A 425 0.57 4.70 6.34
CA HIS A 425 1.27 5.63 7.24
C HIS A 425 1.71 6.88 6.48
N VAL A 426 2.21 6.72 5.25
CA VAL A 426 2.60 7.84 4.38
C VAL A 426 1.39 8.63 3.90
N ALA A 427 0.29 7.96 3.54
CA ALA A 427 -0.97 8.63 3.18
C ALA A 427 -1.54 9.44 4.36
N GLY A 428 -1.44 8.89 5.59
CA GLY A 428 -1.82 9.59 6.81
C GLY A 428 -0.95 10.82 7.07
N LEU A 429 0.38 10.72 6.90
CA LEU A 429 1.28 11.86 6.97
C LEU A 429 0.96 12.92 5.92
N ALA A 430 0.69 12.49 4.68
CA ALA A 430 0.28 13.41 3.61
C ALA A 430 -0.97 14.19 4.01
N ALA A 431 -1.97 13.53 4.60
CA ALA A 431 -3.19 14.18 5.08
C ALA A 431 -2.93 15.22 6.19
N LEU A 432 -2.04 14.92 7.14
CA LEU A 432 -1.61 15.89 8.16
C LEU A 432 -0.91 17.11 7.53
N LEU A 433 -0.07 16.88 6.52
CA LEU A 433 0.61 17.95 5.80
C LEU A 433 -0.37 18.81 4.99
N VAL A 434 -1.36 18.20 4.32
CA VAL A 434 -2.42 18.96 3.62
C VAL A 434 -3.20 19.82 4.61
N ALA A 435 -3.55 19.28 5.79
CA ALA A 435 -4.22 20.05 6.84
C ALA A 435 -3.41 21.26 7.31
N GLN A 436 -2.08 21.19 7.27
CA GLN A 436 -1.18 22.27 7.68
C GLN A 436 -0.82 23.23 6.54
N LEU A 437 -0.57 22.71 5.33
CA LEU A 437 -0.01 23.47 4.21
C LEU A 437 -1.03 23.88 3.15
N GLY A 438 -2.24 23.32 3.22
CA GLY A 438 -3.33 23.58 2.26
C GLY A 438 -3.43 22.53 1.16
N HIS A 439 -4.55 22.57 0.44
CA HIS A 439 -4.95 21.63 -0.61
C HIS A 439 -4.28 21.93 -1.97
N GLY A 440 -4.34 20.96 -2.89
CA GLY A 440 -4.05 21.17 -4.33
C GLY A 440 -2.58 21.25 -4.71
N ASN A 441 -1.64 20.96 -3.79
CA ASN A 441 -0.21 21.00 -4.09
C ASN A 441 0.50 19.67 -3.72
N PRO A 442 0.23 18.58 -4.47
CA PRO A 442 0.82 17.28 -4.17
C PRO A 442 2.35 17.28 -4.27
N ALA A 443 2.94 18.12 -5.12
CA ALA A 443 4.39 18.25 -5.24
C ALA A 443 5.04 18.76 -3.95
N LEU A 444 4.44 19.78 -3.32
CA LEU A 444 4.90 20.32 -2.03
C LEU A 444 4.79 19.27 -0.93
N ILE A 445 3.65 18.56 -0.86
CA ILE A 445 3.41 17.51 0.13
C ILE A 445 4.44 16.38 -0.04
N ARG A 446 4.65 15.89 -1.29
CA ARG A 446 5.69 14.89 -1.59
C ARG A 446 7.08 15.36 -1.16
N ALA A 447 7.47 16.58 -1.55
CA ALA A 447 8.77 17.14 -1.20
C ALA A 447 8.97 17.20 0.33
N ARG A 448 7.94 17.61 1.08
CA ARG A 448 8.00 17.69 2.54
C ARG A 448 8.15 16.30 3.19
N ILE A 449 7.44 15.28 2.71
CA ILE A 449 7.59 13.90 3.15
C ILE A 449 9.04 13.43 2.97
N LEU A 450 9.58 13.60 1.75
CA LEU A 450 10.94 13.14 1.41
C LEU A 450 12.03 13.87 2.21
N GLN A 451 11.89 15.18 2.41
CA GLN A 451 12.89 16.00 3.11
C GLN A 451 12.90 15.79 4.62
N SER A 452 11.79 15.35 5.18
CA SER A 452 11.65 15.13 6.62
C SER A 452 11.86 13.69 7.07
N ALA A 453 12.13 12.77 6.14
CA ALA A 453 12.42 11.38 6.49
C ALA A 453 13.70 11.24 7.32
N ASP A 454 13.73 10.26 8.24
CA ASP A 454 14.93 9.89 8.97
C ASP A 454 15.85 9.09 8.04
N ASP A 455 16.99 9.65 7.68
CA ASP A 455 17.98 9.02 6.81
C ASP A 455 18.50 7.72 7.46
N LEU A 456 18.17 6.60 6.85
CA LEU A 456 18.51 5.26 7.30
C LEU A 456 19.34 4.53 6.24
N GLY A 457 20.20 3.63 6.72
CA GLY A 457 21.06 2.87 5.83
C GLY A 457 22.24 3.71 5.29
N GLN A 458 22.41 3.75 4.00
CA GLN A 458 23.43 4.59 3.35
C GLN A 458 22.95 6.06 3.31
N PRO A 459 23.82 7.04 3.60
CA PRO A 459 23.42 8.44 3.56
C PRO A 459 22.77 8.86 2.24
N GLY A 460 21.63 9.53 2.31
CA GLY A 460 20.90 10.04 1.16
C GLY A 460 19.89 9.02 0.62
N MET A 461 20.00 8.64 -0.66
CA MET A 461 19.12 7.62 -1.25
C MET A 461 19.67 6.23 -0.96
N ASP A 462 18.89 5.42 -0.28
CA ASP A 462 19.18 4.02 0.08
C ASP A 462 18.25 3.06 -0.68
N PRO A 463 18.73 1.87 -1.12
CA PRO A 463 17.88 0.96 -1.87
C PRO A 463 16.70 0.40 -1.06
N PHE A 464 16.81 0.29 0.27
CA PHE A 464 15.75 -0.27 1.12
C PHE A 464 14.83 0.81 1.70
N TYR A 465 15.34 2.03 1.89
CA TYR A 465 14.63 3.08 2.61
C TYR A 465 14.33 4.32 1.76
N GLY A 466 14.81 4.39 0.51
CA GLY A 466 14.72 5.59 -0.29
C GLY A 466 15.39 6.77 0.40
N ARG A 467 14.64 7.83 0.74
CA ARG A 467 15.12 8.97 1.55
C ARG A 467 15.18 8.66 3.05
N GLY A 468 14.68 7.52 3.46
CA GLY A 468 14.62 7.10 4.85
C GLY A 468 13.22 6.76 5.32
N ARG A 469 13.06 6.43 6.62
CA ARG A 469 11.74 6.20 7.22
C ARG A 469 11.06 7.55 7.47
N ILE A 470 9.75 7.63 7.15
CA ILE A 470 8.95 8.84 7.43
C ILE A 470 9.03 9.24 8.91
N ASN A 471 9.07 10.56 9.15
CA ASN A 471 9.03 11.15 10.48
C ASN A 471 7.94 12.22 10.53
N ILE A 472 6.81 11.87 11.16
CA ILE A 472 5.62 12.71 11.19
C ILE A 472 5.86 14.00 11.97
N ALA A 473 6.51 13.89 13.13
CA ALA A 473 6.80 15.06 13.96
C ALA A 473 7.68 16.07 13.21
N ARG A 474 8.79 15.60 12.62
CA ARG A 474 9.70 16.47 11.83
C ARG A 474 9.01 17.05 10.60
N ALA A 475 8.19 16.28 9.90
CA ALA A 475 7.44 16.76 8.72
C ALA A 475 6.54 17.93 9.07
N LEU A 476 5.96 17.93 10.26
CA LEU A 476 5.04 18.97 10.77
C LEU A 476 5.76 20.08 11.51
N GLY A 477 7.09 20.07 11.61
CA GLY A 477 7.88 21.07 12.36
C GLY A 477 7.72 20.96 13.86
N VAL A 478 7.46 19.76 14.39
CA VAL A 478 7.36 19.49 15.83
C VAL A 478 8.72 19.00 16.34
N ASN A 479 9.27 19.68 17.34
CA ASN A 479 10.53 19.28 17.99
C ASN A 479 10.32 18.07 18.91
N ALA A 480 11.42 17.36 19.25
CA ALA A 480 11.41 16.21 20.16
C ALA A 480 10.75 16.49 21.53
N GLU A 481 10.59 17.75 21.90
CA GLU A 481 9.91 18.20 23.12
C GLU A 481 8.45 18.59 22.90
N GLY A 482 7.90 18.38 21.70
CA GLY A 482 6.51 18.74 21.36
C GLY A 482 6.25 20.23 21.17
N GLN A 483 7.31 21.06 21.10
CA GLN A 483 7.20 22.51 20.84
C GLN A 483 7.43 22.78 19.34
N GLU A 484 6.69 23.74 18.77
CA GLU A 484 6.89 24.19 17.40
C GLU A 484 8.26 24.86 17.22
N GLU A 485 9.02 24.50 16.18
CA GLU A 485 10.07 25.40 15.68
C GLU A 485 9.41 26.69 15.20
N LYS A 486 9.76 27.82 15.83
CA LYS A 486 9.37 29.11 15.26
C LYS A 486 10.07 29.30 13.92
N PRO A 487 9.36 29.79 12.88
CA PRO A 487 9.90 30.02 11.55
C PRO A 487 11.07 31.03 11.56
#